data_9c7594b97ca8a62302ec6c0df7db0a4f
#
_entry.id   9c7594b97ca8a62302ec6c0df7db0a4f
#
_cell.length_a   1.000
_cell.length_b   1.000
_cell.length_c   1.000
_cell.angle_alpha   90.00
_cell.angle_beta   90.00
_cell.angle_gamma   90.00
#
_symmetry.space_group_name_H-M   'P 1'
#
loop_
_entity.id
_entity.type
_entity.pdbx_description
1 polymer ?
#
loop_
_entity_poly.entity_id
_entity_poly.type
_entity_poly.pdbx_seq_one_letter_code
_entity_poly.pdbx_strand_id
1 'polypeptide(L)'
;EQVLVSPLYVVFEVNEKELLPEYVSYFLHSDIGLAQIAMNTLGSVRDSLKFNALQKIEINVYSVEEQRRVVDKLQRLEAISLKKRKVLEKFEDLVKSQFIEMFGDFSLRNMKPDWVKVGAIAEVVGGSTPKTDRSEYWGGNNYWVTPAEIKEDDFIITQTQRSLTEKGVSSCSLRCLPVGTVLLSSRAPIGKVAIAGVEMYCNQGFKNLICGKKLNPVYVYVLLKYNSDYLNSLGRGATFKEISKSIVENIYIPVPTIDRQKEFERFVEQTDKSK
;
A
#
# COMPACT_ATOMS: atom_id res chain seq x y z
N GLU A 1 28.72 -23.18 -8.48
CA GLU A 1 27.60 -23.77 -7.72
C GLU A 1 26.68 -24.51 -8.69
N GLN A 2 26.31 -25.75 -8.35
CA GLN A 2 25.29 -26.48 -9.11
C GLN A 2 23.91 -26.08 -8.65
N VAL A 3 23.07 -25.61 -9.57
CA VAL A 3 21.68 -25.19 -9.27
C VAL A 3 20.73 -26.19 -9.94
N LEU A 4 19.79 -26.74 -9.17
CA LEU A 4 18.70 -27.55 -9.68
C LEU A 4 17.51 -26.64 -10.02
N VAL A 5 17.05 -26.73 -11.27
CA VAL A 5 15.88 -25.98 -11.76
C VAL A 5 14.77 -26.95 -12.17
N SER A 6 13.51 -26.49 -12.08
CA SER A 6 12.36 -27.25 -12.55
C SER A 6 12.46 -27.48 -14.07
N PRO A 7 12.00 -28.65 -14.61
CA PRO A 7 11.93 -28.90 -16.05
C PRO A 7 11.07 -27.86 -16.83
N LEU A 8 10.31 -27.02 -16.15
CA LEU A 8 9.54 -25.96 -16.77
C LEU A 8 10.38 -24.73 -17.16
N TYR A 9 11.62 -24.63 -16.67
CA TYR A 9 12.52 -23.54 -17.03
C TYR A 9 13.25 -23.86 -18.34
N VAL A 10 13.39 -22.86 -19.18
CA VAL A 10 14.30 -22.92 -20.34
C VAL A 10 15.65 -22.37 -19.88
N VAL A 11 16.64 -23.25 -19.80
CA VAL A 11 18.03 -22.89 -19.48
C VAL A 11 18.82 -22.77 -20.79
N PHE A 12 19.52 -21.65 -20.96
CA PHE A 12 20.34 -21.39 -22.12
C PHE A 12 21.61 -20.63 -21.73
N GLU A 13 22.62 -20.78 -22.56
CA GLU A 13 23.88 -20.03 -22.45
C GLU A 13 23.98 -19.01 -23.58
N VAL A 14 24.68 -17.93 -23.34
CA VAL A 14 24.99 -16.90 -24.34
C VAL A 14 26.49 -16.91 -24.65
N ASN A 15 26.84 -16.49 -25.84
CA ASN A 15 28.24 -16.27 -26.19
C ASN A 15 28.75 -14.98 -25.53
N GLU A 16 29.44 -15.10 -24.39
CA GLU A 16 29.91 -13.96 -23.60
C GLU A 16 30.91 -13.04 -24.36
N LYS A 17 31.45 -13.47 -25.48
CA LYS A 17 32.29 -12.64 -26.35
C LYS A 17 31.47 -11.57 -27.09
N GLU A 18 30.18 -11.80 -27.25
CA GLU A 18 29.27 -10.93 -28.00
C GLU A 18 28.13 -10.35 -27.11
N LEU A 19 27.71 -11.13 -26.12
CA LEU A 19 26.52 -10.82 -25.36
C LEU A 19 26.67 -11.19 -23.86
N LEU A 20 26.60 -10.20 -22.96
CA LEU A 20 26.71 -10.43 -21.52
C LEU A 20 25.42 -11.04 -20.95
N PRO A 21 25.48 -12.09 -20.10
CA PRO A 21 24.31 -12.70 -19.47
C PRO A 21 23.46 -11.69 -18.69
N GLU A 22 24.09 -10.79 -17.96
CA GLU A 22 23.40 -9.73 -17.21
C GLU A 22 22.64 -8.76 -18.12
N TYR A 23 23.23 -8.41 -19.28
CA TYR A 23 22.58 -7.55 -20.26
C TYR A 23 21.32 -8.22 -20.83
N VAL A 24 21.39 -9.51 -21.14
CA VAL A 24 20.23 -10.32 -21.59
C VAL A 24 19.15 -10.36 -20.48
N SER A 25 19.56 -10.59 -19.24
CA SER A 25 18.64 -10.60 -18.10
C SER A 25 17.89 -9.27 -17.97
N TYR A 26 18.58 -8.14 -18.00
CA TYR A 26 17.94 -6.82 -17.96
C TYR A 26 17.04 -6.57 -19.17
N PHE A 27 17.44 -6.98 -20.34
CA PHE A 27 16.60 -6.86 -21.53
C PHE A 27 15.29 -7.65 -21.39
N LEU A 28 15.36 -8.92 -20.98
CA LEU A 28 14.18 -9.78 -20.82
C LEU A 28 13.20 -9.26 -19.76
N HIS A 29 13.68 -8.50 -18.76
CA HIS A 29 12.85 -7.84 -17.74
C HIS A 29 12.41 -6.42 -18.11
N SER A 30 12.87 -5.88 -19.24
CA SER A 30 12.43 -4.57 -19.74
C SER A 30 11.02 -4.65 -20.36
N ASP A 31 10.35 -3.50 -20.50
CA ASP A 31 9.03 -3.42 -21.15
C ASP A 31 9.07 -4.01 -22.57
N ILE A 32 10.17 -3.78 -23.32
CA ILE A 32 10.35 -4.31 -24.67
C ILE A 32 10.51 -5.82 -24.64
N GLY A 33 11.34 -6.35 -23.74
CA GLY A 33 11.55 -7.80 -23.58
C GLY A 33 10.27 -8.49 -23.13
N LEU A 34 9.57 -7.95 -22.15
CA LEU A 34 8.29 -8.47 -21.67
C LEU A 34 7.21 -8.46 -22.76
N ALA A 35 7.14 -7.41 -23.59
CA ALA A 35 6.22 -7.36 -24.71
C ALA A 35 6.52 -8.43 -25.76
N GLN A 36 7.80 -8.67 -26.09
CA GLN A 36 8.19 -9.74 -26.99
C GLN A 36 7.90 -11.13 -26.41
N ILE A 37 8.12 -11.33 -25.11
CA ILE A 37 7.75 -12.57 -24.39
C ILE A 37 6.24 -12.78 -24.51
N ALA A 38 5.42 -11.78 -24.18
CA ALA A 38 3.97 -11.88 -24.25
C ALA A 38 3.45 -12.21 -25.65
N MET A 39 4.04 -11.66 -26.70
CA MET A 39 3.68 -11.95 -28.11
C MET A 39 4.04 -13.40 -28.51
N ASN A 40 5.03 -14.01 -27.88
CA ASN A 40 5.52 -15.35 -28.22
C ASN A 40 5.07 -16.42 -27.24
N THR A 41 4.33 -16.09 -26.18
CA THR A 41 3.74 -17.06 -25.26
C THR A 41 2.41 -17.58 -25.79
N LEU A 42 2.16 -18.87 -25.62
CA LEU A 42 0.93 -19.55 -26.00
C LEU A 42 0.40 -20.32 -24.79
N GLY A 43 -0.83 -20.09 -24.42
CA GLY A 43 -1.51 -20.85 -23.36
C GLY A 43 -2.93 -20.39 -23.12
N SER A 44 -3.88 -21.33 -22.95
CA SER A 44 -5.27 -21.02 -22.66
C SER A 44 -5.55 -20.89 -21.16
N VAL A 45 -4.69 -21.46 -20.30
CA VAL A 45 -4.86 -21.49 -18.83
C VAL A 45 -3.60 -21.00 -18.10
N ARG A 46 -2.41 -21.29 -18.66
CA ARG A 46 -1.11 -20.77 -18.17
C ARG A 46 -0.21 -20.48 -19.37
N ASP A 47 0.27 -19.26 -19.43
CA ASP A 47 1.26 -18.89 -20.44
C ASP A 47 2.58 -19.61 -20.19
N SER A 48 3.19 -20.17 -21.26
CA SER A 48 4.50 -20.78 -21.21
C SER A 48 5.38 -20.33 -22.37
N LEU A 49 6.61 -19.93 -22.06
CA LEU A 49 7.62 -19.58 -23.04
C LEU A 49 8.46 -20.83 -23.33
N LYS A 50 8.22 -21.48 -24.48
CA LYS A 50 9.00 -22.62 -24.94
C LYS A 50 10.30 -22.15 -25.61
N PHE A 51 11.31 -23.02 -25.74
CA PHE A 51 12.58 -22.68 -26.35
C PHE A 51 12.43 -22.10 -27.78
N ASN A 52 11.58 -22.70 -28.61
CA ASN A 52 11.29 -22.18 -29.95
C ASN A 52 10.66 -20.77 -29.99
N ALA A 53 10.01 -20.39 -28.92
CA ALA A 53 9.44 -19.03 -28.77
C ALA A 53 10.53 -18.05 -28.27
N LEU A 54 11.39 -18.51 -27.35
CA LEU A 54 12.55 -17.76 -26.88
C LEU A 54 13.48 -17.38 -28.03
N GLN A 55 13.71 -18.29 -29.00
CA GLN A 55 14.54 -18.05 -30.20
C GLN A 55 14.01 -16.92 -31.12
N LYS A 56 12.75 -16.50 -30.97
CA LYS A 56 12.14 -15.42 -31.77
C LYS A 56 12.28 -14.05 -31.12
N ILE A 57 12.82 -14.00 -29.89
CA ILE A 57 13.05 -12.74 -29.19
C ILE A 57 14.29 -12.09 -29.79
N GLU A 58 14.12 -10.86 -30.26
CA GLU A 58 15.18 -10.06 -30.85
C GLU A 58 15.76 -9.07 -29.84
N ILE A 59 17.08 -9.11 -29.69
CA ILE A 59 17.83 -8.21 -28.81
C ILE A 59 18.87 -7.43 -29.63
N ASN A 60 18.98 -6.13 -29.38
CA ASN A 60 20.03 -5.32 -29.97
C ASN A 60 21.37 -5.65 -29.31
N VAL A 61 22.32 -6.10 -30.10
CA VAL A 61 23.68 -6.44 -29.63
C VAL A 61 24.58 -5.24 -29.86
N TYR A 62 24.93 -4.55 -28.79
CA TYR A 62 25.94 -3.48 -28.77
C TYR A 62 27.32 -4.08 -28.48
N SER A 63 28.38 -3.26 -28.54
CA SER A 63 29.72 -3.71 -28.10
C SER A 63 29.67 -4.17 -26.66
N VAL A 64 30.49 -5.17 -26.31
CA VAL A 64 30.56 -5.71 -24.93
C VAL A 64 30.88 -4.60 -23.90
N GLU A 65 31.66 -3.59 -24.33
CA GLU A 65 31.97 -2.43 -23.47
C GLU A 65 30.72 -1.58 -23.21
N GLU A 66 29.89 -1.32 -24.22
CA GLU A 66 28.62 -0.59 -24.06
C GLU A 66 27.63 -1.39 -23.21
N GLN A 67 27.49 -2.68 -23.46
CA GLN A 67 26.66 -3.57 -22.63
C GLN A 67 27.09 -3.49 -21.15
N ARG A 68 28.39 -3.57 -20.88
CA ARG A 68 28.93 -3.47 -19.52
C ARG A 68 28.60 -2.13 -18.85
N ARG A 69 28.73 -1.02 -19.59
CA ARG A 69 28.35 0.31 -19.09
C ARG A 69 26.86 0.39 -18.73
N VAL A 70 26.00 -0.25 -19.53
CA VAL A 70 24.55 -0.31 -19.22
C VAL A 70 24.29 -1.14 -17.97
N VAL A 71 24.86 -2.35 -17.90
CA VAL A 71 24.74 -3.25 -16.76
C VAL A 71 25.21 -2.59 -15.48
N ASP A 72 26.39 -1.96 -15.48
CA ASP A 72 26.93 -1.24 -14.32
C ASP A 72 26.01 -0.14 -13.81
N LYS A 73 25.40 0.63 -14.74
CA LYS A 73 24.43 1.68 -14.36
C LYS A 73 23.17 1.09 -13.73
N LEU A 74 22.61 0.02 -14.30
CA LEU A 74 21.41 -0.61 -13.78
C LEU A 74 21.66 -1.26 -12.42
N GLN A 75 22.77 -1.94 -12.24
CA GLN A 75 23.17 -2.51 -10.95
C GLN A 75 23.36 -1.43 -9.86
N ARG A 76 23.94 -0.29 -10.21
CA ARG A 76 24.04 0.84 -9.27
C ARG A 76 22.69 1.39 -8.88
N LEU A 77 21.75 1.52 -9.84
CA LEU A 77 20.38 1.96 -9.56
C LEU A 77 19.62 0.97 -8.66
N GLU A 78 19.76 -0.33 -8.91
CA GLU A 78 19.19 -1.37 -8.05
C GLU A 78 19.77 -1.32 -6.64
N ALA A 79 21.10 -1.16 -6.52
CA ALA A 79 21.75 -1.04 -5.22
C ALA A 79 21.28 0.20 -4.43
N ILE A 80 21.08 1.34 -5.11
CA ILE A 80 20.51 2.56 -4.50
C ILE A 80 19.07 2.31 -4.07
N SER A 81 18.25 1.69 -4.92
CA SER A 81 16.86 1.36 -4.61
C SER A 81 16.75 0.42 -3.39
N LEU A 82 17.60 -0.59 -3.34
CA LEU A 82 17.64 -1.52 -2.20
C LEU A 82 18.09 -0.81 -0.91
N LYS A 83 19.10 0.06 -0.98
CA LYS A 83 19.53 0.86 0.17
C LYS A 83 18.42 1.78 0.66
N LYS A 84 17.72 2.45 -0.27
CA LYS A 84 16.57 3.31 0.07
C LYS A 84 15.49 2.53 0.79
N ARG A 85 15.12 1.34 0.29
CA ARG A 85 14.13 0.46 0.93
C ARG A 85 14.53 0.10 2.36
N LYS A 86 15.78 -0.33 2.57
CA LYS A 86 16.30 -0.65 3.92
C LYS A 86 16.30 0.56 4.87
N VAL A 87 16.51 1.77 4.36
CA VAL A 87 16.41 3.00 5.18
C VAL A 87 14.95 3.25 5.58
N LEU A 88 13.98 3.09 4.66
CA LEU A 88 12.56 3.23 4.97
C LEU A 88 12.10 2.21 6.02
N GLU A 89 12.49 0.94 5.89
CA GLU A 89 12.23 -0.11 6.88
C GLU A 89 12.75 0.28 8.27
N LYS A 90 13.98 0.82 8.35
CA LYS A 90 14.55 1.30 9.63
C LYS A 90 13.79 2.48 10.22
N PHE A 91 13.25 3.37 9.40
CA PHE A 91 12.40 4.46 9.91
C PHE A 91 11.09 3.92 10.48
N GLU A 92 10.49 2.93 9.85
CA GLU A 92 9.28 2.27 10.39
C GLU A 92 9.57 1.57 11.72
N ASP A 93 10.69 0.85 11.82
CA ASP A 93 11.13 0.23 13.06
C ASP A 93 11.40 1.26 14.18
N LEU A 94 11.96 2.42 13.81
CA LEU A 94 12.20 3.51 14.76
C LEU A 94 10.88 4.08 15.28
N VAL A 95 9.91 4.35 14.40
CA VAL A 95 8.57 4.82 14.81
C VAL A 95 7.89 3.81 15.71
N LYS A 96 7.99 2.52 15.39
CA LYS A 96 7.44 1.43 16.20
C LYS A 96 8.10 1.36 17.58
N SER A 97 9.42 1.43 17.62
CA SER A 97 10.19 1.39 18.88
C SER A 97 9.83 2.58 19.78
N GLN A 98 9.73 3.78 19.21
CA GLN A 98 9.33 4.99 19.94
C GLN A 98 7.88 4.89 20.45
N PHE A 99 6.98 4.31 19.65
CA PHE A 99 5.61 4.07 20.08
C PHE A 99 5.56 3.15 21.30
N ILE A 100 6.32 2.04 21.27
CA ILE A 100 6.39 1.08 22.37
C ILE A 100 7.04 1.70 23.61
N GLU A 101 8.10 2.49 23.44
CA GLU A 101 8.77 3.20 24.54
C GLU A 101 7.83 4.18 25.25
N MET A 102 7.07 4.96 24.46
CA MET A 102 6.18 5.98 25.00
C MET A 102 4.89 5.42 25.61
N PHE A 103 4.33 4.37 25.01
CA PHE A 103 2.97 3.93 25.30
C PHE A 103 2.88 2.46 25.75
N GLY A 104 3.96 1.69 25.60
CA GLY A 104 3.98 0.25 25.87
C GLY A 104 3.60 -0.57 24.63
N ASP A 105 3.65 -1.89 24.77
CA ASP A 105 3.18 -2.81 23.75
C ASP A 105 1.65 -2.92 23.81
N PHE A 106 0.95 -2.27 22.87
CA PHE A 106 -0.50 -2.23 22.79
C PHE A 106 -1.03 -3.18 21.71
N SER A 107 -0.86 -4.49 21.94
CA SER A 107 -1.62 -5.45 21.16
C SER A 107 -3.10 -5.32 21.49
N LEU A 108 -3.93 -4.92 20.52
CA LEU A 108 -5.38 -4.81 20.68
C LEU A 108 -6.07 -6.16 20.98
N ARG A 109 -5.35 -7.28 20.88
CA ARG A 109 -5.82 -8.61 21.34
C ARG A 109 -5.88 -8.70 22.85
N ASN A 110 -5.05 -7.94 23.57
CA ASN A 110 -4.89 -7.98 25.03
C ASN A 110 -5.57 -6.77 25.66
N MET A 111 -6.89 -6.64 25.45
CA MET A 111 -7.70 -5.57 26.01
C MET A 111 -7.50 -5.46 27.54
N LYS A 112 -7.33 -4.22 28.02
CA LYS A 112 -7.24 -3.89 29.44
C LYS A 112 -8.49 -3.17 29.94
N PRO A 113 -8.80 -3.23 31.25
CA PRO A 113 -10.02 -2.65 31.82
C PRO A 113 -10.14 -1.12 31.66
N ASP A 114 -9.01 -0.42 31.55
CA ASP A 114 -8.91 1.05 31.40
C ASP A 114 -9.01 1.53 29.95
N TRP A 115 -9.11 0.60 28.98
CA TRP A 115 -9.23 0.94 27.58
C TRP A 115 -10.65 1.40 27.24
N VAL A 116 -10.76 2.27 26.24
CA VAL A 116 -12.01 2.92 25.84
C VAL A 116 -12.43 2.44 24.45
N LYS A 117 -13.73 2.25 24.26
CA LYS A 117 -14.27 1.92 22.94
C LYS A 117 -14.02 3.06 21.95
N VAL A 118 -13.59 2.72 20.73
CA VAL A 118 -13.41 3.67 19.62
C VAL A 118 -14.65 4.54 19.43
N GLY A 119 -15.84 3.94 19.40
CA GLY A 119 -17.10 4.66 19.19
C GLY A 119 -17.48 5.66 20.30
N ALA A 120 -16.80 5.62 21.48
CA ALA A 120 -17.00 6.61 22.54
C ALA A 120 -16.12 7.87 22.39
N ILE A 121 -15.09 7.82 21.53
CA ILE A 121 -14.06 8.88 21.44
C ILE A 121 -13.72 9.28 19.99
N ALA A 122 -14.25 8.56 19.01
CA ALA A 122 -14.17 8.89 17.59
C ALA A 122 -15.50 8.59 16.90
N GLU A 123 -15.83 9.35 15.86
CA GLU A 123 -16.95 9.03 14.98
C GLU A 123 -16.48 8.05 13.90
N VAL A 124 -17.14 6.89 13.78
CA VAL A 124 -16.84 5.92 12.71
C VAL A 124 -17.72 6.18 11.51
N VAL A 125 -17.11 6.48 10.37
CA VAL A 125 -17.78 6.90 9.13
C VAL A 125 -17.42 5.94 7.99
N GLY A 126 -18.44 5.40 7.33
CA GLY A 126 -18.28 4.69 6.05
C GLY A 126 -18.40 5.62 4.86
N GLY A 127 -18.26 5.06 3.68
CA GLY A 127 -18.46 5.77 2.43
C GLY A 127 -19.46 5.08 1.51
N SER A 128 -19.60 5.63 0.31
CA SER A 128 -20.50 5.14 -0.73
C SER A 128 -19.87 5.33 -2.10
N THR A 129 -20.40 4.61 -3.10
CA THR A 129 -19.96 4.73 -4.49
C THR A 129 -21.12 5.23 -5.33
N PRO A 130 -21.01 6.45 -5.92
CA PRO A 130 -21.95 6.91 -6.94
C PRO A 130 -22.01 5.94 -8.12
N LYS A 131 -23.12 5.93 -8.85
CA LYS A 131 -23.26 5.09 -10.04
C LYS A 131 -22.12 5.37 -11.04
N THR A 132 -21.36 4.32 -11.36
CA THR A 132 -20.16 4.45 -12.20
C THR A 132 -20.46 4.63 -13.69
N ASP A 133 -21.66 4.28 -14.12
CA ASP A 133 -22.18 4.48 -15.47
C ASP A 133 -22.67 5.92 -15.75
N ARG A 134 -22.67 6.78 -14.72
CA ARG A 134 -23.06 8.19 -14.83
C ARG A 134 -21.80 9.08 -14.85
N SER A 135 -21.39 9.45 -16.06
CA SER A 135 -20.19 10.30 -16.25
C SER A 135 -20.30 11.66 -15.54
N GLU A 136 -21.52 12.21 -15.42
CA GLU A 136 -21.79 13.47 -14.75
C GLU A 136 -21.51 13.47 -13.23
N TYR A 137 -21.26 12.32 -12.61
CA TYR A 137 -20.92 12.20 -11.20
C TYR A 137 -19.42 12.25 -10.93
N TRP A 138 -18.60 12.12 -11.97
CA TRP A 138 -17.15 11.93 -11.88
C TRP A 138 -16.37 13.08 -12.52
N GLY A 139 -15.09 13.24 -12.13
CA GLY A 139 -14.19 14.22 -12.73
C GLY A 139 -14.33 15.65 -12.20
N GLY A 140 -14.98 15.85 -11.05
CA GLY A 140 -15.07 17.16 -10.39
C GLY A 140 -13.89 17.42 -9.44
N ASN A 141 -14.09 18.32 -8.47
CA ASN A 141 -13.05 18.79 -7.55
C ASN A 141 -13.07 18.08 -6.19
N ASN A 142 -14.00 17.15 -5.96
CA ASN A 142 -14.14 16.46 -4.67
C ASN A 142 -13.36 15.14 -4.72
N TYR A 143 -12.27 15.03 -3.98
CA TYR A 143 -11.46 13.83 -3.88
C TYR A 143 -12.26 12.63 -3.41
N TRP A 144 -12.07 11.47 -4.01
CA TRP A 144 -12.78 10.25 -3.66
C TRP A 144 -11.84 9.04 -3.68
N VAL A 145 -11.54 8.51 -2.50
CA VAL A 145 -10.53 7.47 -2.28
C VAL A 145 -11.13 6.07 -2.22
N THR A 146 -10.35 5.08 -2.68
CA THR A 146 -10.65 3.65 -2.53
C THR A 146 -9.53 2.93 -1.77
N PRO A 147 -9.80 1.76 -1.13
CA PRO A 147 -8.75 0.99 -0.46
C PRO A 147 -7.61 0.52 -1.38
N ALA A 148 -7.86 0.40 -2.69
CA ALA A 148 -6.85 0.03 -3.67
C ALA A 148 -5.78 1.10 -3.84
N GLU A 149 -6.13 2.36 -3.62
CA GLU A 149 -5.23 3.50 -3.73
C GLU A 149 -4.28 3.64 -2.53
N ILE A 150 -4.65 3.10 -1.36
CA ILE A 150 -3.78 3.14 -0.18
C ILE A 150 -2.70 2.07 -0.31
N LYS A 151 -1.45 2.51 -0.40
CA LYS A 151 -0.26 1.66 -0.38
C LYS A 151 0.16 1.37 1.06
N GLU A 152 1.06 0.42 1.23
CA GLU A 152 1.54 -0.01 2.55
C GLU A 152 2.33 1.10 3.28
N ASP A 153 3.04 1.94 2.50
CA ASP A 153 3.91 3.02 2.99
C ASP A 153 3.18 4.37 3.09
N ASP A 154 1.91 4.45 2.68
CA ASP A 154 1.17 5.71 2.69
C ASP A 154 0.90 6.14 4.14
N PHE A 155 1.29 7.39 4.45
CA PHE A 155 1.00 8.03 5.71
C PHE A 155 -0.13 9.06 5.58
N ILE A 156 0.02 10.01 4.64
CA ILE A 156 -0.96 11.07 4.39
C ILE A 156 -1.40 11.01 2.92
N ILE A 157 -2.71 10.97 2.69
CA ILE A 157 -3.31 11.01 1.35
C ILE A 157 -3.78 12.42 1.02
N THR A 158 -3.20 13.03 0.00
CA THR A 158 -3.53 14.38 -0.48
C THR A 158 -4.13 14.40 -1.88
N GLN A 159 -4.12 13.25 -2.57
CA GLN A 159 -4.63 13.11 -3.93
C GLN A 159 -5.30 11.74 -4.10
N THR A 160 -6.25 11.66 -5.02
CA THR A 160 -6.95 10.42 -5.37
C THR A 160 -6.98 10.26 -6.89
N GLN A 161 -7.07 9.01 -7.37
CA GLN A 161 -7.16 8.71 -8.80
C GLN A 161 -8.47 9.20 -9.41
N ARG A 162 -9.54 9.26 -8.62
CA ARG A 162 -10.86 9.69 -9.05
C ARG A 162 -11.39 10.80 -8.16
N SER A 163 -12.22 11.64 -8.74
CA SER A 163 -12.90 12.72 -8.03
C SER A 163 -14.38 12.77 -8.40
N LEU A 164 -15.17 13.43 -7.59
CA LEU A 164 -16.61 13.58 -7.76
C LEU A 164 -16.98 15.03 -8.09
N THR A 165 -18.03 15.18 -8.90
CA THR A 165 -18.73 16.45 -9.06
C THR A 165 -19.68 16.67 -7.86
N GLU A 166 -20.24 17.87 -7.70
CA GLU A 166 -21.28 18.16 -6.70
C GLU A 166 -22.51 17.25 -6.90
N LYS A 167 -22.85 16.93 -8.14
CA LYS A 167 -23.90 15.96 -8.45
C LYS A 167 -23.55 14.55 -7.97
N GLY A 168 -22.28 14.16 -8.12
CA GLY A 168 -21.78 12.87 -7.65
C GLY A 168 -21.87 12.79 -6.13
N VAL A 169 -21.43 13.82 -5.42
CA VAL A 169 -21.52 13.89 -3.94
C VAL A 169 -22.97 13.79 -3.48
N SER A 170 -23.90 14.51 -4.14
CA SER A 170 -25.31 14.53 -3.77
C SER A 170 -26.10 13.29 -4.21
N SER A 171 -25.53 12.44 -5.08
CA SER A 171 -26.22 11.29 -5.67
C SER A 171 -26.41 10.11 -4.73
N CYS A 172 -25.64 10.06 -3.63
CA CYS A 172 -25.70 9.00 -2.64
C CYS A 172 -25.27 9.53 -1.26
N SER A 173 -25.41 8.69 -0.22
CA SER A 173 -25.13 9.07 1.18
C SER A 173 -23.61 9.13 1.41
N LEU A 174 -22.96 10.16 0.88
CA LEU A 174 -21.56 10.47 1.12
C LEU A 174 -21.40 11.45 2.26
N ARG A 175 -20.45 11.18 3.13
CA ARG A 175 -20.00 12.07 4.21
C ARG A 175 -18.64 12.63 3.82
N CYS A 176 -18.49 13.94 3.86
CA CYS A 176 -17.18 14.59 3.75
C CYS A 176 -16.33 14.20 4.96
N LEU A 177 -15.13 13.72 4.70
CA LEU A 177 -14.12 13.38 5.70
C LEU A 177 -13.21 14.59 5.86
N PRO A 178 -13.16 15.22 7.05
CA PRO A 178 -12.27 16.35 7.29
C PRO A 178 -10.81 15.92 7.28
N VAL A 179 -9.91 16.89 7.08
CA VAL A 179 -8.46 16.71 7.25
C VAL A 179 -8.17 16.08 8.62
N GLY A 180 -7.22 15.16 8.67
CA GLY A 180 -6.87 14.41 9.88
C GLY A 180 -7.77 13.19 10.15
N THR A 181 -8.76 12.88 9.29
CA THR A 181 -9.51 11.63 9.42
C THR A 181 -8.58 10.44 9.19
N VAL A 182 -8.61 9.46 10.09
CA VAL A 182 -7.88 8.20 9.91
C VAL A 182 -8.69 7.28 9.00
N LEU A 183 -8.17 7.02 7.81
CA LEU A 183 -8.74 6.13 6.82
C LEU A 183 -8.42 4.69 7.23
N LEU A 184 -9.43 3.84 7.37
CA LEU A 184 -9.27 2.42 7.68
C LEU A 184 -10.00 1.57 6.66
N SER A 185 -9.27 0.77 5.88
CA SER A 185 -9.90 -0.17 4.97
C SER A 185 -10.61 -1.27 5.74
N SER A 186 -11.87 -1.50 5.39
CA SER A 186 -12.72 -2.50 6.03
C SER A 186 -12.82 -3.80 5.26
N ARG A 187 -12.28 -3.86 4.02
CA ARG A 187 -12.29 -5.04 3.13
C ARG A 187 -11.20 -4.94 2.06
N ALA A 188 -10.76 -6.07 1.54
CA ALA A 188 -9.97 -6.31 0.33
C ALA A 188 -8.68 -5.48 0.16
N PRO A 189 -7.70 -5.51 1.03
CA PRO A 189 -7.61 -6.17 2.33
C PRO A 189 -8.13 -5.29 3.48
N ILE A 190 -8.45 -5.92 4.61
CA ILE A 190 -8.75 -5.23 5.86
C ILE A 190 -7.44 -4.72 6.49
N GLY A 191 -7.48 -3.50 7.09
CA GLY A 191 -6.39 -3.02 7.94
C GLY A 191 -5.37 -2.14 7.25
N LYS A 192 -5.56 -1.73 5.99
CA LYS A 192 -4.81 -0.61 5.43
C LYS A 192 -5.22 0.68 6.11
N VAL A 193 -4.25 1.49 6.50
CA VAL A 193 -4.46 2.73 7.26
C VAL A 193 -3.70 3.88 6.61
N ALA A 194 -4.33 5.06 6.55
CA ALA A 194 -3.71 6.32 6.16
C ALA A 194 -4.43 7.49 6.84
N ILE A 195 -3.91 8.70 6.71
CA ILE A 195 -4.56 9.92 7.21
C ILE A 195 -5.00 10.78 6.02
N ALA A 196 -6.21 11.31 6.06
CA ALA A 196 -6.69 12.28 5.08
C ALA A 196 -5.94 13.62 5.24
N GLY A 197 -5.13 13.99 4.26
CA GLY A 197 -4.40 15.26 4.24
C GLY A 197 -5.19 16.43 3.64
N VAL A 198 -6.29 16.10 2.98
CA VAL A 198 -7.28 17.05 2.42
C VAL A 198 -8.69 16.55 2.71
N GLU A 199 -9.67 17.42 2.61
CA GLU A 199 -11.07 16.98 2.66
C GLU A 199 -11.35 16.02 1.50
N MET A 200 -11.98 14.88 1.80
CA MET A 200 -12.25 13.85 0.78
C MET A 200 -13.49 13.03 1.11
N TYR A 201 -13.89 12.24 0.15
CA TYR A 201 -14.93 11.24 0.24
C TYR A 201 -14.32 9.84 0.03
N CYS A 202 -15.05 8.79 0.35
CA CYS A 202 -14.56 7.43 0.17
C CYS A 202 -15.65 6.46 -0.28
N ASN A 203 -15.25 5.30 -0.78
CA ASN A 203 -16.17 4.24 -1.09
C ASN A 203 -16.61 3.46 0.19
N GLN A 204 -17.53 2.51 0.01
CA GLN A 204 -18.04 1.66 1.10
C GLN A 204 -17.00 0.71 1.71
N GLY A 205 -15.81 0.59 1.12
CA GLY A 205 -14.72 -0.26 1.61
C GLY A 205 -13.95 0.31 2.80
N PHE A 206 -14.42 1.41 3.38
CA PHE A 206 -13.82 2.05 4.53
C PHE A 206 -14.73 2.09 5.75
N LYS A 207 -14.09 2.15 6.92
CA LYS A 207 -14.67 2.52 8.21
C LYS A 207 -13.70 3.49 8.87
N ASN A 208 -13.79 4.76 8.45
CA ASN A 208 -12.86 5.83 8.85
C ASN A 208 -13.15 6.33 10.25
N LEU A 209 -12.13 6.84 10.92
CA LEU A 209 -12.24 7.40 12.26
C LEU A 209 -12.01 8.92 12.21
N ILE A 210 -13.05 9.70 12.48
CA ILE A 210 -12.92 11.14 12.76
C ILE A 210 -12.61 11.25 14.25
N CYS A 211 -11.37 11.59 14.56
CA CYS A 211 -10.86 11.63 15.93
C CYS A 211 -11.52 12.75 16.73
N GLY A 212 -12.03 12.43 17.92
CA GLY A 212 -12.50 13.42 18.89
C GLY A 212 -11.32 14.08 19.63
N LYS A 213 -11.63 15.05 20.50
CA LYS A 213 -10.63 15.88 21.23
C LYS A 213 -9.61 15.10 22.06
N LYS A 214 -9.88 13.84 22.39
CA LYS A 214 -9.00 12.96 23.19
C LYS A 214 -8.05 12.14 22.34
N LEU A 215 -8.17 12.17 21.02
CA LEU A 215 -7.38 11.34 20.11
C LEU A 215 -6.61 12.20 19.10
N ASN A 216 -5.34 11.87 18.94
CA ASN A 216 -4.51 12.39 17.87
C ASN A 216 -4.53 11.43 16.68
N PRO A 217 -4.75 11.90 15.44
CA PRO A 217 -4.80 11.05 14.25
C PRO A 217 -3.54 10.22 14.01
N VAL A 218 -2.35 10.77 14.25
CA VAL A 218 -1.07 10.08 14.06
C VAL A 218 -0.92 8.93 15.06
N TYR A 219 -1.28 9.15 16.32
CA TYR A 219 -1.31 8.11 17.33
C TYR A 219 -2.24 6.95 16.91
N VAL A 220 -3.46 7.27 16.48
CA VAL A 220 -4.46 6.28 16.04
C VAL A 220 -3.97 5.53 14.79
N TYR A 221 -3.40 6.26 13.82
CA TYR A 221 -2.82 5.66 12.62
C TYR A 221 -1.77 4.59 12.97
N VAL A 222 -0.79 4.93 13.81
CA VAL A 222 0.27 4.01 14.21
C VAL A 222 -0.28 2.83 15.00
N LEU A 223 -1.20 3.08 15.94
CA LEU A 223 -1.87 2.03 16.71
C LEU A 223 -2.59 1.02 15.81
N LEU A 224 -3.37 1.49 14.83
CA LEU A 224 -4.10 0.62 13.90
C LEU A 224 -3.17 -0.09 12.92
N LYS A 225 -2.15 0.60 12.39
CA LYS A 225 -1.14 0.02 11.49
C LYS A 225 -0.46 -1.19 12.11
N TYR A 226 -0.02 -1.09 13.36
CA TYR A 226 0.65 -2.20 14.08
C TYR A 226 -0.31 -3.29 14.56
N ASN A 227 -1.61 -3.07 14.47
CA ASN A 227 -2.63 -4.07 14.80
C ASN A 227 -3.41 -4.55 13.57
N SER A 228 -2.87 -4.42 12.36
CA SER A 228 -3.53 -4.82 11.11
C SER A 228 -3.95 -6.30 11.11
N ASP A 229 -3.13 -7.20 11.62
CA ASP A 229 -3.44 -8.62 11.77
C ASP A 229 -4.61 -8.88 12.72
N TYR A 230 -4.70 -8.13 13.81
CA TYR A 230 -5.85 -8.19 14.70
C TYR A 230 -7.11 -7.69 14.00
N LEU A 231 -7.05 -6.54 13.32
CA LEU A 231 -8.16 -6.00 12.55
C LEU A 231 -8.64 -6.99 11.48
N ASN A 232 -7.72 -7.60 10.76
CA ASN A 232 -8.04 -8.63 9.77
C ASN A 232 -8.71 -9.87 10.39
N SER A 233 -8.32 -10.23 11.62
CA SER A 233 -8.95 -11.35 12.36
C SER A 233 -10.39 -11.09 12.79
N LEU A 234 -10.80 -9.81 12.89
CA LEU A 234 -12.18 -9.40 13.19
C LEU A 234 -13.11 -9.49 11.97
N GLY A 235 -12.55 -9.67 10.78
CA GLY A 235 -13.32 -9.75 9.53
C GLY A 235 -14.27 -10.94 9.53
N ARG A 236 -15.51 -10.70 9.10
CA ARG A 236 -16.57 -11.71 8.95
C ARG A 236 -16.94 -11.85 7.48
N GLY A 237 -17.34 -13.06 7.08
CA GLY A 237 -17.73 -13.40 5.73
C GLY A 237 -16.93 -14.58 5.17
N ALA A 238 -17.62 -15.53 4.50
CA ALA A 238 -17.00 -16.74 3.95
C ALA A 238 -16.20 -16.45 2.68
N THR A 239 -16.75 -15.64 1.76
CA THR A 239 -16.13 -15.32 0.47
C THR A 239 -15.38 -13.99 0.50
N PHE A 240 -15.93 -12.97 1.17
CA PHE A 240 -15.33 -11.65 1.32
C PHE A 240 -15.39 -11.23 2.78
N LYS A 241 -14.22 -11.16 3.40
CA LYS A 241 -14.11 -10.67 4.78
C LYS A 241 -14.29 -9.15 4.81
N GLU A 242 -15.15 -8.69 5.73
CA GLU A 242 -15.36 -7.27 6.02
C GLU A 242 -15.53 -7.04 7.52
N ILE A 243 -15.02 -5.92 8.02
CA ILE A 243 -15.33 -5.41 9.37
C ILE A 243 -16.43 -4.36 9.25
N SER A 244 -17.50 -4.53 10.04
CA SER A 244 -18.63 -3.58 10.07
C SER A 244 -18.30 -2.35 10.91
N LYS A 245 -19.10 -1.29 10.74
CA LYS A 245 -19.03 -0.09 11.59
C LYS A 245 -19.12 -0.45 13.07
N SER A 246 -20.08 -1.29 13.46
CA SER A 246 -20.26 -1.73 14.84
C SER A 246 -19.04 -2.51 15.39
N ILE A 247 -18.36 -3.30 14.55
CA ILE A 247 -17.12 -3.97 14.98
C ILE A 247 -16.06 -2.93 15.31
N VAL A 248 -15.84 -1.94 14.43
CA VAL A 248 -14.83 -0.88 14.66
C VAL A 248 -15.17 -0.04 15.88
N GLU A 249 -16.43 0.37 16.06
CA GLU A 249 -16.90 1.13 17.23
C GLU A 249 -16.66 0.39 18.56
N ASN A 250 -16.70 -0.94 18.54
CA ASN A 250 -16.52 -1.79 19.73
C ASN A 250 -15.07 -2.24 19.96
N ILE A 251 -14.12 -1.81 19.13
CA ILE A 251 -12.69 -2.02 19.43
C ILE A 251 -12.32 -1.16 20.64
N TYR A 252 -11.69 -1.78 21.63
CA TYR A 252 -11.13 -1.08 22.77
C TYR A 252 -9.68 -0.67 22.47
N ILE A 253 -9.36 0.59 22.73
CA ILE A 253 -8.02 1.14 22.54
C ILE A 253 -7.54 1.86 23.81
N PRO A 254 -6.23 1.90 24.05
CA PRO A 254 -5.65 2.76 25.08
C PRO A 254 -5.74 4.21 24.66
N VAL A 255 -5.94 5.12 25.63
CA VAL A 255 -6.05 6.57 25.38
C VAL A 255 -5.08 7.31 26.30
N PRO A 256 -3.79 7.39 25.94
CA PRO A 256 -2.84 8.23 26.66
C PRO A 256 -3.27 9.70 26.68
N THR A 257 -2.66 10.52 27.52
CA THR A 257 -2.96 11.97 27.51
C THR A 257 -2.69 12.57 26.14
N ILE A 258 -3.50 13.54 25.74
CA ILE A 258 -3.38 14.15 24.41
C ILE A 258 -2.01 14.81 24.20
N ASP A 259 -1.37 15.29 25.25
CA ASP A 259 -0.03 15.90 25.18
C ASP A 259 1.03 14.87 24.82
N ARG A 260 0.98 13.64 25.39
CA ARG A 260 1.88 12.54 25.01
C ARG A 260 1.63 12.09 23.58
N GLN A 261 0.36 12.03 23.13
CA GLN A 261 0.04 11.71 21.75
C GLN A 261 0.61 12.76 20.78
N LYS A 262 0.54 14.07 21.10
CA LYS A 262 1.12 15.15 20.33
C LYS A 262 2.66 15.16 20.33
N GLU A 263 3.27 14.75 21.44
CA GLU A 263 4.72 14.55 21.51
C GLU A 263 5.18 13.47 20.52
N PHE A 264 4.45 12.35 20.47
CA PHE A 264 4.68 11.29 19.50
C PHE A 264 4.45 11.75 18.06
N GLU A 265 3.39 12.51 17.79
CA GLU A 265 3.13 13.10 16.46
C GLU A 265 4.33 13.91 15.96
N ARG A 266 4.88 14.80 16.79
CA ARG A 266 6.08 15.59 16.44
C ARG A 266 7.28 14.71 16.09
N PHE A 267 7.48 13.63 16.81
CA PHE A 267 8.53 12.66 16.50
C PHE A 267 8.31 11.99 15.14
N VAL A 268 7.08 11.51 14.85
CA VAL A 268 6.72 10.89 13.57
C VAL A 268 6.91 11.87 12.40
N GLU A 269 6.45 13.12 12.54
CA GLU A 269 6.62 14.15 11.51
C GLU A 269 8.08 14.48 11.22
N GLN A 270 8.94 14.50 12.23
CA GLN A 270 10.38 14.70 12.04
C GLN A 270 11.01 13.54 11.29
N THR A 271 10.61 12.30 11.61
CA THR A 271 11.07 11.09 10.96
C THR A 271 10.60 11.04 9.49
N ASP A 272 9.36 11.45 9.21
CA ASP A 272 8.82 11.45 7.85
C ASP A 272 9.50 12.49 6.94
N LYS A 273 9.84 13.68 7.45
CA LYS A 273 10.59 14.71 6.71
C LYS A 273 12.02 14.28 6.34
N SER A 274 12.51 13.20 6.93
CA SER A 274 13.83 12.64 6.66
C SER A 274 13.83 11.58 5.55
N LYS A 275 12.64 11.18 5.04
CA LYS A 275 12.44 10.26 3.91
C LYS A 275 12.56 10.98 2.57
#